data_573664c2384c9a62895e56a0e93b3455
#
_entry.id   573664c2384c9a62895e56a0e93b3455
#
_cell.length_a   1.000
_cell.length_b   1.000
_cell.length_c   1.000
_cell.angle_alpha   90.00
_cell.angle_beta   90.00
_cell.angle_gamma   90.00
#
_symmetry.space_group_name_H-M   'P 1'
#
loop_
_entity.id
_entity.type
_entity.pdbx_description
1 polymer ?
#
loop_
_entity_poly.entity_id
_entity_poly.type
_entity_poly.pdbx_seq_one_letter_code
_entity_poly.pdbx_strand_id
1 'polypeptide(L)'
;MGTRRTSTCTTSGTTRRGFIGTAAVGAAAATGGLVPYVPWTATAFANQAANDRPRIGCIGTGSMGLGDAVQHGQFGDILAVCDVDRDRADRAKYDVRIGKGKADAYGDYRKLLERPDIDVVSIVTTDHWHVKIAIEALQAGKHVFCQKPLSLTLEENQLAWAAAEKFPKLQFFIGTQQRAQKDQFCRAVNMVHKGLLGEIQKVTASINGSPIGGPFPIENPPSGLDWDMWLGQAPKVPFRNRRCHYEFRWWYEYSGGKFTDWGAHHVDIAQWALKEDSKGKGPIEINGVDARHPVPFKDGYPTVDDEYNTAYDFSVPCTFPSGVELIVTSRGDNGILFEGTKGRLFVNRSKITGTPIEEGWDKDAFGDEDLKTLYKGKPFESHKQNFYRCIREGGLPVSDVFSHINAMNTCQLAAIAARLGRTIKWDPSTHTIVGDDQAAAFASRKPRGGFEIPRV
;
A
#
# COMPACT_ATOMS: atom_id res chain seq x y z
N MET A 1 -56.01 -11.41 64.55
CA MET A 1 -55.44 -12.74 64.66
C MET A 1 -55.13 -13.22 63.25
N GLY A 2 -53.88 -13.27 62.86
CA GLY A 2 -53.48 -13.69 61.49
C GLY A 2 -51.97 -13.91 61.47
N THR A 3 -51.58 -15.11 61.48
CA THR A 3 -50.23 -15.65 61.60
C THR A 3 -49.45 -15.44 60.28
N ARG A 4 -48.33 -14.75 60.35
CA ARG A 4 -47.35 -14.65 59.29
C ARG A 4 -46.55 -15.97 59.19
N ARG A 5 -46.49 -16.54 57.98
CA ARG A 5 -45.49 -17.56 57.62
C ARG A 5 -44.36 -16.89 56.87
N THR A 6 -43.14 -16.96 57.39
CA THR A 6 -41.89 -16.60 56.75
C THR A 6 -41.40 -17.75 55.90
N SER A 7 -41.23 -17.55 54.60
CA SER A 7 -40.53 -18.45 53.70
C SER A 7 -39.11 -17.94 53.48
N THR A 8 -38.11 -18.70 53.89
CA THR A 8 -36.71 -18.49 53.65
C THR A 8 -36.36 -18.89 52.21
N CYS A 9 -35.92 -17.95 51.42
CA CYS A 9 -35.36 -18.16 50.07
C CYS A 9 -33.87 -18.45 50.20
N THR A 10 -33.42 -19.65 49.93
CA THR A 10 -32.01 -20.01 49.81
C THR A 10 -31.57 -19.78 48.38
N THR A 11 -30.77 -18.74 48.15
CA THR A 11 -30.07 -18.46 46.89
C THR A 11 -28.81 -19.32 46.83
N SER A 12 -28.82 -20.37 45.99
CA SER A 12 -27.59 -21.06 45.58
C SER A 12 -26.84 -20.25 44.55
N GLY A 13 -25.72 -19.66 44.95
CA GLY A 13 -24.81 -18.95 44.04
C GLY A 13 -24.06 -19.92 43.14
N THR A 14 -24.32 -19.86 41.85
CA THR A 14 -23.52 -20.53 40.83
C THR A 14 -22.30 -19.71 40.54
N THR A 15 -21.13 -20.21 40.86
CA THR A 15 -19.85 -19.57 40.57
C THR A 15 -19.51 -19.62 39.07
N ARG A 16 -18.94 -18.58 38.55
CA ARG A 16 -18.49 -18.38 37.14
C ARG A 16 -17.56 -19.47 36.56
N ARG A 17 -17.21 -20.51 37.33
CA ARG A 17 -16.37 -21.64 36.90
C ARG A 17 -17.12 -22.84 36.33
N GLY A 18 -18.45 -22.86 36.36
CA GLY A 18 -19.28 -24.00 35.91
C GLY A 18 -19.75 -23.95 34.47
N PHE A 19 -19.45 -22.91 33.70
CA PHE A 19 -19.99 -22.70 32.33
C PHE A 19 -19.02 -22.97 31.18
N ILE A 20 -17.79 -23.42 31.46
CA ILE A 20 -16.77 -23.70 30.44
C ILE A 20 -16.54 -25.22 30.21
N GLY A 21 -17.33 -26.07 30.85
CA GLY A 21 -17.05 -27.50 30.92
C GLY A 21 -17.91 -28.43 30.06
N THR A 22 -18.74 -27.97 29.12
CA THR A 22 -19.66 -28.86 28.39
C THR A 22 -19.82 -28.52 26.90
N ALA A 23 -18.71 -28.40 26.18
CA ALA A 23 -18.72 -28.33 24.71
C ALA A 23 -17.45 -28.90 24.09
N ALA A 24 -16.99 -30.05 24.55
CA ALA A 24 -15.90 -30.75 23.87
C ALA A 24 -15.90 -32.23 24.22
N VAL A 25 -16.84 -33.03 23.72
CA VAL A 25 -16.64 -34.45 23.35
C VAL A 25 -17.77 -34.81 22.36
N GLY A 26 -17.44 -34.97 21.09
CA GLY A 26 -18.37 -35.37 20.05
C GLY A 26 -17.61 -35.78 18.80
N ALA A 27 -17.09 -37.01 18.80
CA ALA A 27 -16.88 -37.87 17.62
C ALA A 27 -16.07 -37.33 16.43
N ALA A 28 -14.84 -37.76 16.36
CA ALA A 28 -14.12 -37.94 15.07
C ALA A 28 -14.79 -39.09 14.31
N ALA A 29 -15.49 -38.79 13.22
CA ALA A 29 -15.82 -39.73 12.17
C ALA A 29 -15.36 -39.09 10.83
N ALA A 30 -14.49 -39.82 10.14
CA ALA A 30 -13.94 -39.48 8.85
C ALA A 30 -15.03 -39.41 7.79
N THR A 31 -15.39 -38.20 7.39
CA THR A 31 -15.97 -37.90 6.09
C THR A 31 -15.50 -36.48 5.77
N GLY A 32 -15.02 -36.27 4.52
CA GLY A 32 -14.52 -34.97 4.07
C GLY A 32 -15.55 -33.84 4.22
N GLY A 33 -15.64 -33.31 5.42
CA GLY A 33 -16.57 -32.27 5.81
C GLY A 33 -15.93 -30.90 5.59
N LEU A 34 -16.58 -30.09 4.80
CA LEU A 34 -16.37 -28.65 4.71
C LEU A 34 -16.38 -28.07 6.15
N VAL A 35 -15.23 -27.54 6.58
CA VAL A 35 -15.18 -26.74 7.82
C VAL A 35 -16.11 -25.55 7.61
N PRO A 36 -17.11 -25.34 8.48
CA PRO A 36 -18.03 -24.22 8.31
C PRO A 36 -17.23 -22.90 8.32
N TYR A 37 -17.36 -22.13 7.25
CA TYR A 37 -16.80 -20.80 7.14
C TYR A 37 -17.39 -19.90 8.23
N VAL A 38 -16.55 -19.48 9.17
CA VAL A 38 -16.90 -18.43 10.14
C VAL A 38 -16.33 -17.11 9.60
N PRO A 39 -17.18 -16.14 9.24
CA PRO A 39 -16.70 -14.84 8.81
C PRO A 39 -15.85 -14.21 9.93
N TRP A 40 -14.58 -13.96 9.65
CA TRP A 40 -13.71 -13.27 10.59
C TRP A 40 -13.99 -11.77 10.50
N THR A 41 -14.57 -11.23 11.54
CA THR A 41 -14.80 -9.80 11.71
C THR A 41 -13.71 -9.19 12.60
N ALA A 42 -13.57 -7.89 12.61
CA ALA A 42 -12.70 -7.18 13.57
C ALA A 42 -13.05 -7.56 15.02
N THR A 43 -14.33 -7.85 15.30
CA THR A 43 -14.81 -8.35 16.58
C THR A 43 -14.24 -9.74 16.93
N ALA A 44 -14.07 -10.63 15.95
CA ALA A 44 -13.44 -11.92 16.17
C ALA A 44 -11.97 -11.80 16.57
N PHE A 45 -11.23 -10.86 15.97
CA PHE A 45 -9.87 -10.54 16.39
C PHE A 45 -9.81 -9.93 17.80
N ALA A 46 -10.74 -9.06 18.14
CA ALA A 46 -10.81 -8.44 19.46
C ALA A 46 -11.06 -9.45 20.60
N ASN A 47 -11.72 -10.57 20.28
CA ASN A 47 -12.05 -11.64 21.24
C ASN A 47 -10.99 -12.77 21.29
N GLN A 48 -9.88 -12.66 20.56
CA GLN A 48 -8.78 -13.61 20.68
C GLN A 48 -8.18 -13.58 22.11
N ALA A 49 -7.67 -14.72 22.57
CA ALA A 49 -6.88 -14.75 23.79
C ALA A 49 -5.69 -13.79 23.67
N ALA A 50 -5.31 -13.10 24.73
CA ALA A 50 -4.28 -12.07 24.69
C ALA A 50 -2.96 -12.56 24.07
N ASN A 51 -2.66 -13.87 24.24
CA ASN A 51 -1.44 -14.48 23.70
C ASN A 51 -1.50 -14.78 22.19
N ASP A 52 -2.69 -14.74 21.59
CA ASP A 52 -2.90 -15.06 20.15
C ASP A 52 -3.03 -13.81 19.28
N ARG A 53 -3.06 -12.63 19.90
CA ARG A 53 -3.15 -11.37 19.15
C ARG A 53 -1.77 -10.96 18.61
N PRO A 54 -1.65 -10.60 17.32
CA PRO A 54 -0.40 -10.06 16.78
C PRO A 54 0.09 -8.83 17.56
N ARG A 55 1.37 -8.77 17.85
CA ARG A 55 2.03 -7.65 18.51
C ARG A 55 2.65 -6.74 17.45
N ILE A 56 2.29 -5.47 17.49
CA ILE A 56 2.48 -4.55 16.36
C ILE A 56 3.40 -3.40 16.75
N GLY A 57 4.37 -3.10 15.86
CA GLY A 57 5.14 -1.87 15.86
C GLY A 57 4.72 -0.96 14.69
N CYS A 58 4.52 0.33 14.96
CA CYS A 58 4.12 1.30 13.93
C CYS A 58 5.26 2.29 13.67
N ILE A 59 5.77 2.34 12.43
CA ILE A 59 6.87 3.20 12.00
C ILE A 59 6.33 4.28 11.05
N GLY A 60 6.53 5.55 11.39
CA GLY A 60 5.91 6.70 10.75
C GLY A 60 4.54 6.98 11.35
N THR A 61 4.46 7.99 12.22
CA THR A 61 3.25 8.36 12.97
C THR A 61 2.71 9.73 12.59
N GLY A 62 2.92 10.13 11.34
CA GLY A 62 2.25 11.28 10.74
C GLY A 62 0.73 11.10 10.67
N SER A 63 0.02 12.00 9.97
CA SER A 63 -1.45 11.95 9.90
C SER A 63 -1.99 10.60 9.38
N MET A 64 -1.41 10.08 8.30
CA MET A 64 -1.77 8.76 7.77
C MET A 64 -1.38 7.65 8.75
N GLY A 65 -0.16 7.71 9.31
CA GLY A 65 0.35 6.70 10.22
C GLY A 65 -0.46 6.57 11.52
N LEU A 66 -0.95 7.67 12.09
CA LEU A 66 -1.88 7.64 13.22
C LEU A 66 -3.18 6.90 12.86
N GLY A 67 -3.76 7.22 11.70
CA GLY A 67 -4.97 6.55 11.21
C GLY A 67 -4.76 5.06 10.99
N ASP A 68 -3.64 4.68 10.39
CA ASP A 68 -3.28 3.28 10.18
C ASP A 68 -3.01 2.54 11.49
N ALA A 69 -2.29 3.13 12.44
CA ALA A 69 -2.06 2.56 13.75
C ALA A 69 -3.37 2.26 14.50
N VAL A 70 -4.31 3.22 14.52
CA VAL A 70 -5.64 3.00 15.12
C VAL A 70 -6.37 1.83 14.47
N GLN A 71 -6.31 1.70 13.13
CA GLN A 71 -6.94 0.58 12.43
C GLN A 71 -6.24 -0.75 12.70
N HIS A 72 -4.90 -0.78 12.76
CA HIS A 72 -4.14 -1.99 13.12
C HIS A 72 -4.46 -2.47 14.53
N GLY A 73 -4.70 -1.56 15.47
CA GLY A 73 -5.11 -1.87 16.86
C GLY A 73 -6.41 -2.67 16.96
N GLN A 74 -7.23 -2.73 15.91
CA GLN A 74 -8.41 -3.61 15.85
C GLN A 74 -8.03 -5.09 15.71
N PHE A 75 -6.86 -5.38 15.13
CA PHE A 75 -6.41 -6.72 14.78
C PHE A 75 -5.30 -7.26 15.68
N GLY A 76 -4.59 -6.39 16.38
CA GLY A 76 -3.47 -6.75 17.25
C GLY A 76 -3.23 -5.72 18.34
N ASP A 77 -2.19 -5.95 19.14
CA ASP A 77 -1.81 -5.05 20.22
C ASP A 77 -0.61 -4.19 19.81
N ILE A 78 -0.78 -2.88 19.79
CA ILE A 78 0.31 -1.97 19.43
C ILE A 78 1.20 -1.77 20.65
N LEU A 79 2.44 -2.27 20.56
CA LEU A 79 3.43 -2.21 21.64
C LEU A 79 4.43 -1.06 21.48
N ALA A 80 4.67 -0.64 20.23
CA ALA A 80 5.66 0.37 19.93
C ALA A 80 5.26 1.29 18.78
N VAL A 81 5.69 2.53 18.85
CA VAL A 81 5.56 3.55 17.80
C VAL A 81 6.93 4.18 17.54
N CYS A 82 7.18 4.62 16.31
CA CYS A 82 8.42 5.26 15.93
C CYS A 82 8.19 6.40 14.94
N ASP A 83 8.81 7.54 15.18
CA ASP A 83 8.91 8.63 14.20
C ASP A 83 10.22 9.42 14.48
N VAL A 84 10.87 9.90 13.43
CA VAL A 84 12.05 10.77 13.53
C VAL A 84 11.69 12.19 14.00
N ASP A 85 10.41 12.51 14.00
CA ASP A 85 9.82 13.70 14.62
C ASP A 85 9.26 13.28 16.00
N ARG A 86 9.94 13.73 17.08
CA ARG A 86 9.59 13.38 18.44
C ARG A 86 8.15 13.78 18.81
N ASP A 87 7.68 14.93 18.33
CA ASP A 87 6.32 15.39 18.65
C ASP A 87 5.27 14.46 18.03
N ARG A 88 5.56 13.85 16.88
CA ARG A 88 4.71 12.84 16.25
C ARG A 88 4.77 11.50 16.97
N ALA A 89 5.96 11.06 17.37
CA ALA A 89 6.12 9.84 18.15
C ALA A 89 5.39 9.95 19.51
N ASP A 90 5.56 11.06 20.22
CA ASP A 90 4.92 11.32 21.51
C ASP A 90 3.39 11.42 21.39
N ARG A 91 2.89 12.11 20.35
CA ARG A 91 1.44 12.14 20.07
C ARG A 91 0.86 10.75 19.85
N ALA A 92 1.55 9.88 19.12
CA ALA A 92 1.11 8.51 18.91
C ALA A 92 1.18 7.68 20.19
N LYS A 93 2.25 7.83 20.99
CA LYS A 93 2.44 7.15 22.27
C LYS A 93 1.29 7.43 23.26
N TYR A 94 0.88 8.69 23.38
CA TYR A 94 -0.15 9.10 24.34
C TYR A 94 -1.58 8.98 23.81
N ASP A 95 -1.77 8.63 22.54
CA ASP A 95 -3.12 8.39 22.00
C ASP A 95 -3.69 7.09 22.58
N VAL A 96 -4.76 7.21 23.37
CA VAL A 96 -5.42 6.06 24.02
C VAL A 96 -5.95 5.00 23.04
N ARG A 97 -6.15 5.39 21.78
CA ARG A 97 -6.56 4.47 20.71
C ARG A 97 -5.39 3.62 20.20
N ILE A 98 -4.14 4.03 20.50
CA ILE A 98 -2.90 3.37 20.08
C ILE A 98 -2.25 2.75 21.31
N GLY A 99 -2.22 1.41 21.40
CA GLY A 99 -1.62 0.71 22.54
C GLY A 99 -2.19 1.12 23.91
N LYS A 100 -3.43 1.66 23.95
CA LYS A 100 -4.09 2.18 25.18
C LYS A 100 -3.28 3.30 25.85
N GLY A 101 -2.52 4.08 25.08
CA GLY A 101 -1.62 5.12 25.57
C GLY A 101 -0.38 4.59 26.31
N LYS A 102 0.01 3.33 26.08
CA LYS A 102 1.13 2.65 26.75
C LYS A 102 2.21 2.16 25.80
N ALA A 103 2.09 2.48 24.51
CA ALA A 103 3.11 2.10 23.52
C ALA A 103 4.46 2.75 23.83
N ASP A 104 5.56 2.02 23.63
CA ASP A 104 6.89 2.60 23.70
C ASP A 104 7.15 3.49 22.48
N ALA A 105 7.82 4.63 22.66
CA ALA A 105 8.15 5.55 21.59
C ALA A 105 9.64 5.53 21.25
N TYR A 106 9.96 5.49 19.96
CA TYR A 106 11.32 5.47 19.42
C TYR A 106 11.52 6.58 18.38
N GLY A 107 12.72 7.18 18.33
CA GLY A 107 13.15 8.05 17.24
C GLY A 107 13.84 7.29 16.10
N ASP A 108 14.38 6.11 16.40
CA ASP A 108 15.08 5.24 15.45
C ASP A 108 14.33 3.91 15.31
N TYR A 109 13.82 3.62 14.11
CA TYR A 109 13.05 2.41 13.81
C TYR A 109 13.83 1.12 14.03
N ARG A 110 15.17 1.13 13.93
CA ARG A 110 16.03 -0.04 14.15
C ARG A 110 15.86 -0.57 15.57
N LYS A 111 15.70 0.33 16.55
CA LYS A 111 15.41 -0.05 17.95
C LYS A 111 14.05 -0.73 18.12
N LEU A 112 13.06 -0.36 17.30
CA LEU A 112 11.79 -1.05 17.27
C LEU A 112 11.92 -2.44 16.63
N LEU A 113 12.71 -2.59 15.56
CA LEU A 113 12.95 -3.88 14.89
C LEU A 113 13.74 -4.87 15.76
N GLU A 114 14.63 -4.41 16.65
CA GLU A 114 15.37 -5.23 17.61
C GLU A 114 14.45 -5.93 18.63
N ARG A 115 13.22 -5.52 18.80
CA ARG A 115 12.27 -6.09 19.78
C ARG A 115 11.80 -7.48 19.37
N PRO A 116 12.05 -8.53 20.19
CA PRO A 116 11.61 -9.89 19.91
C PRO A 116 10.10 -10.09 20.15
N ASP A 117 9.46 -9.15 20.85
CA ASP A 117 8.04 -9.18 21.18
C ASP A 117 7.16 -8.46 20.15
N ILE A 118 7.68 -8.11 18.97
CA ILE A 118 6.93 -7.56 17.84
C ILE A 118 6.87 -8.60 16.72
N ASP A 119 5.67 -8.89 16.23
CA ASP A 119 5.39 -9.85 15.16
C ASP A 119 5.14 -9.16 13.82
N VAL A 120 4.55 -7.96 13.84
CA VAL A 120 4.10 -7.21 12.68
C VAL A 120 4.60 -5.78 12.74
N VAL A 121 5.05 -5.27 11.60
CA VAL A 121 5.44 -3.85 11.46
C VAL A 121 4.55 -3.17 10.43
N SER A 122 3.95 -2.04 10.82
CA SER A 122 3.25 -1.12 9.91
C SER A 122 4.19 0.03 9.56
N ILE A 123 4.50 0.21 8.27
CA ILE A 123 5.43 1.21 7.74
C ILE A 123 4.63 2.26 6.99
N VAL A 124 4.60 3.50 7.53
CA VAL A 124 3.84 4.62 6.99
C VAL A 124 4.71 5.89 7.00
N THR A 125 5.93 5.73 6.53
CA THR A 125 6.94 6.78 6.43
C THR A 125 6.80 7.57 5.12
N THR A 126 7.82 8.33 4.76
CA THR A 126 7.96 8.89 3.41
C THR A 126 8.45 7.81 2.43
N ASP A 127 8.13 7.96 1.14
CA ASP A 127 8.28 6.90 0.12
C ASP A 127 9.71 6.32 0.07
N HIS A 128 10.72 7.19 0.15
CA HIS A 128 12.13 6.80 0.04
C HIS A 128 12.66 5.93 1.21
N TRP A 129 11.88 5.77 2.27
CA TRP A 129 12.21 4.90 3.40
C TRP A 129 11.56 3.52 3.35
N HIS A 130 10.49 3.36 2.57
CA HIS A 130 9.63 2.18 2.62
C HIS A 130 10.38 0.88 2.41
N VAL A 131 11.14 0.76 1.30
CA VAL A 131 11.82 -0.50 0.94
C VAL A 131 12.91 -0.86 1.92
N LYS A 132 13.73 0.12 2.36
CA LYS A 132 14.79 -0.15 3.33
C LYS A 132 14.22 -0.72 4.63
N ILE A 133 13.23 -0.04 5.20
CA ILE A 133 12.62 -0.47 6.48
C ILE A 133 11.91 -1.82 6.29
N ALA A 134 11.23 -2.03 5.15
CA ALA A 134 10.54 -3.29 4.88
C ALA A 134 11.50 -4.48 4.81
N ILE A 135 12.64 -4.34 4.10
CA ILE A 135 13.64 -5.41 4.01
C ILE A 135 14.25 -5.72 5.38
N GLU A 136 14.62 -4.69 6.15
CA GLU A 136 15.17 -4.87 7.50
C GLU A 136 14.15 -5.49 8.45
N ALA A 137 12.85 -5.16 8.31
CA ALA A 137 11.79 -5.79 9.08
C ALA A 137 11.63 -7.28 8.74
N LEU A 138 11.67 -7.65 7.44
CA LEU A 138 11.67 -9.06 7.01
C LEU A 138 12.88 -9.82 7.54
N GLN A 139 14.09 -9.23 7.49
CA GLN A 139 15.32 -9.80 8.06
C GLN A 139 15.21 -10.00 9.58
N ALA A 140 14.49 -9.10 10.27
CA ALA A 140 14.18 -9.22 11.70
C ALA A 140 13.02 -10.20 12.00
N GLY A 141 12.53 -10.94 11.00
CA GLY A 141 11.47 -11.93 11.15
C GLY A 141 10.06 -11.36 11.34
N LYS A 142 9.82 -10.10 10.92
CA LYS A 142 8.53 -9.43 11.08
C LYS A 142 7.70 -9.51 9.80
N HIS A 143 6.38 -9.71 9.94
CA HIS A 143 5.43 -9.44 8.86
C HIS A 143 5.36 -7.94 8.58
N VAL A 144 5.22 -7.57 7.32
CA VAL A 144 5.27 -6.16 6.88
C VAL A 144 3.95 -5.73 6.25
N PHE A 145 3.35 -4.69 6.80
CA PHE A 145 2.38 -3.85 6.13
C PHE A 145 3.08 -2.54 5.76
N CYS A 146 3.24 -2.26 4.47
CA CYS A 146 3.88 -1.04 3.99
C CYS A 146 2.88 -0.19 3.23
N GLN A 147 2.83 1.12 3.48
CA GLN A 147 2.00 2.02 2.71
C GLN A 147 2.52 2.18 1.27
N LYS A 148 1.59 2.53 0.39
CA LYS A 148 1.89 2.94 -0.98
C LYS A 148 2.44 4.39 -1.00
N PRO A 149 3.22 4.76 -2.01
CA PRO A 149 3.90 3.92 -3.00
C PRO A 149 5.02 3.11 -2.34
N LEU A 150 5.24 1.89 -2.82
CA LEU A 150 6.24 1.00 -2.19
C LEU A 150 7.65 1.58 -2.23
N SER A 151 8.04 2.20 -3.33
CA SER A 151 9.43 2.44 -3.68
C SER A 151 9.65 3.77 -4.39
N LEU A 152 10.88 4.25 -4.39
CA LEU A 152 11.30 5.43 -5.12
C LEU A 152 11.99 5.11 -6.46
N THR A 153 12.64 3.95 -6.58
CA THR A 153 13.42 3.56 -7.77
C THR A 153 13.08 2.15 -8.24
N LEU A 154 13.39 1.84 -9.51
CA LEU A 154 13.22 0.51 -10.07
C LEU A 154 14.11 -0.53 -9.36
N GLU A 155 15.33 -0.15 -8.95
CA GLU A 155 16.20 -1.03 -8.13
C GLU A 155 15.55 -1.39 -6.80
N GLU A 156 14.90 -0.43 -6.12
CA GLU A 156 14.16 -0.69 -4.90
C GLU A 156 13.04 -1.73 -5.10
N ASN A 157 12.37 -1.71 -6.26
CA ASN A 157 11.37 -2.73 -6.61
C ASN A 157 12.00 -4.13 -6.71
N GLN A 158 13.17 -4.24 -7.36
CA GLN A 158 13.89 -5.52 -7.50
C GLN A 158 14.36 -6.03 -6.13
N LEU A 159 14.88 -5.16 -5.26
CA LEU A 159 15.29 -5.51 -3.91
C LEU A 159 14.11 -5.97 -3.04
N ALA A 160 12.97 -5.30 -3.13
CA ALA A 160 11.75 -5.69 -2.42
C ALA A 160 11.20 -7.04 -2.93
N TRP A 161 11.28 -7.28 -4.25
CA TRP A 161 10.90 -8.56 -4.86
C TRP A 161 11.77 -9.70 -4.32
N ALA A 162 13.10 -9.55 -4.39
CA ALA A 162 14.05 -10.53 -3.89
C ALA A 162 13.86 -10.82 -2.38
N ALA A 163 13.60 -9.79 -1.58
CA ALA A 163 13.31 -9.95 -0.17
C ALA A 163 12.03 -10.76 0.08
N ALA A 164 10.96 -10.50 -0.67
CA ALA A 164 9.72 -11.25 -0.54
C ALA A 164 9.90 -12.73 -0.95
N GLU A 165 10.67 -13.02 -2.00
CA GLU A 165 11.00 -14.39 -2.42
C GLU A 165 11.89 -15.10 -1.37
N LYS A 166 12.82 -14.39 -0.71
CA LYS A 166 13.70 -14.96 0.32
C LYS A 166 12.99 -15.27 1.63
N PHE A 167 11.95 -14.51 1.98
CA PHE A 167 11.19 -14.67 3.23
C PHE A 167 9.74 -15.10 2.97
N PRO A 168 9.47 -16.24 2.29
CA PRO A 168 8.13 -16.60 1.79
C PRO A 168 7.11 -16.91 2.90
N LYS A 169 7.56 -17.10 4.14
CA LYS A 169 6.70 -17.32 5.31
C LYS A 169 6.21 -16.01 5.93
N LEU A 170 6.84 -14.89 5.59
CA LEU A 170 6.47 -13.57 6.08
C LEU A 170 5.57 -12.88 5.05
N GLN A 171 4.53 -12.24 5.52
CA GLN A 171 3.66 -11.44 4.64
C GLN A 171 4.32 -10.09 4.37
N PHE A 172 4.37 -9.71 3.10
CA PHE A 172 4.74 -8.37 2.65
C PHE A 172 3.55 -7.78 1.88
N PHE A 173 2.80 -6.95 2.56
CA PHE A 173 1.53 -6.37 2.11
C PHE A 173 1.68 -4.88 1.81
N ILE A 174 1.02 -4.41 0.75
CA ILE A 174 1.05 -3.01 0.35
C ILE A 174 -0.29 -2.32 0.55
N GLY A 175 -0.25 -1.07 0.99
CA GLY A 175 -1.41 -0.24 1.32
C GLY A 175 -2.25 0.22 0.11
N THR A 176 -2.59 -0.66 -0.84
CA THR A 176 -3.41 -0.35 -2.03
C THR A 176 -4.90 -0.58 -1.75
N GLN A 177 -5.50 0.29 -0.93
CA GLN A 177 -6.86 0.12 -0.40
C GLN A 177 -7.94 0.02 -1.48
N GLN A 178 -7.71 0.48 -2.71
CA GLN A 178 -8.68 0.36 -3.80
C GLN A 178 -8.98 -1.10 -4.17
N ARG A 179 -8.03 -2.03 -3.97
CA ARG A 179 -8.25 -3.47 -4.15
C ARG A 179 -9.26 -4.07 -3.16
N ALA A 180 -9.69 -3.31 -2.14
CA ALA A 180 -10.73 -3.69 -1.18
C ALA A 180 -12.01 -2.84 -1.27
N GLN A 181 -12.23 -2.15 -2.38
CA GLN A 181 -13.47 -1.42 -2.64
C GLN A 181 -14.36 -2.24 -3.58
N LYS A 182 -15.31 -2.98 -2.98
CA LYS A 182 -16.17 -3.96 -3.63
C LYS A 182 -16.93 -3.38 -4.80
N ASP A 183 -17.72 -2.34 -4.53
CA ASP A 183 -18.75 -1.84 -5.44
C ASP A 183 -18.20 -0.94 -6.56
N GLN A 184 -16.95 -0.51 -6.44
CA GLN A 184 -16.26 0.28 -7.44
C GLN A 184 -15.18 -0.54 -8.14
N PHE A 185 -13.99 -0.64 -7.54
CA PHE A 185 -12.81 -1.18 -8.24
C PHE A 185 -12.86 -2.69 -8.44
N CYS A 186 -13.29 -3.49 -7.43
CA CYS A 186 -13.41 -4.94 -7.64
C CYS A 186 -14.45 -5.25 -8.71
N ARG A 187 -15.57 -4.53 -8.71
CA ARG A 187 -16.63 -4.67 -9.72
C ARG A 187 -16.12 -4.30 -11.11
N ALA A 188 -15.37 -3.18 -11.24
CA ALA A 188 -14.78 -2.77 -12.52
C ALA A 188 -13.79 -3.81 -13.06
N VAL A 189 -12.86 -4.28 -12.20
CA VAL A 189 -11.89 -5.33 -12.57
C VAL A 189 -12.59 -6.61 -13.01
N ASN A 190 -13.63 -7.03 -12.27
CA ASN A 190 -14.40 -8.23 -12.65
C ASN A 190 -15.10 -8.09 -14.01
N MET A 191 -15.67 -6.92 -14.32
CA MET A 191 -16.30 -6.65 -15.63
C MET A 191 -15.30 -6.79 -16.78
N VAL A 192 -14.08 -6.25 -16.59
CA VAL A 192 -12.99 -6.40 -17.58
C VAL A 192 -12.59 -7.87 -17.69
N HIS A 193 -12.41 -8.58 -16.59
CA HIS A 193 -12.03 -10.00 -16.57
C HIS A 193 -13.06 -10.91 -17.25
N LYS A 194 -14.35 -10.58 -17.16
CA LYS A 194 -15.45 -11.28 -17.81
C LYS A 194 -15.67 -10.86 -19.27
N GLY A 195 -14.88 -9.91 -19.78
CA GLY A 195 -14.96 -9.46 -21.17
C GLY A 195 -16.23 -8.66 -21.50
N LEU A 196 -16.89 -8.05 -20.51
CA LEU A 196 -18.12 -7.27 -20.76
C LEU A 196 -17.86 -6.04 -21.64
N LEU A 197 -16.63 -5.50 -21.63
CA LEU A 197 -16.20 -4.41 -22.50
C LEU A 197 -15.67 -4.89 -23.87
N GLY A 198 -15.67 -6.21 -24.14
CA GLY A 198 -14.96 -6.78 -25.27
C GLY A 198 -13.44 -6.75 -25.08
N GLU A 199 -12.69 -6.63 -26.16
CA GLU A 199 -11.24 -6.46 -26.13
C GLU A 199 -10.91 -5.03 -25.66
N ILE A 200 -10.13 -4.91 -24.60
CA ILE A 200 -9.69 -3.60 -24.13
C ILE A 200 -8.65 -3.04 -25.10
N GLN A 201 -8.88 -1.83 -25.56
CA GLN A 201 -7.99 -1.12 -26.49
C GLN A 201 -7.17 -0.05 -25.78
N LYS A 202 -7.80 0.65 -24.84
CA LYS A 202 -7.17 1.75 -24.12
C LYS A 202 -7.64 1.85 -22.67
N VAL A 203 -6.74 2.23 -21.79
CA VAL A 203 -7.07 2.57 -20.40
C VAL A 203 -6.47 3.95 -20.09
N THR A 204 -7.26 4.84 -19.48
CA THR A 204 -6.79 6.15 -19.05
C THR A 204 -6.82 6.22 -17.53
N ALA A 205 -5.66 6.35 -16.90
CA ALA A 205 -5.52 6.58 -15.46
C ALA A 205 -5.28 8.08 -15.21
N SER A 206 -6.35 8.79 -14.84
CA SER A 206 -6.31 10.22 -14.52
C SER A 206 -5.94 10.41 -13.05
N ILE A 207 -4.78 11.01 -12.77
CA ILE A 207 -4.18 11.06 -11.42
C ILE A 207 -3.94 12.48 -10.89
N ASN A 208 -4.41 13.50 -11.60
CA ASN A 208 -4.13 14.92 -11.37
C ASN A 208 -2.62 15.27 -11.48
N GLY A 209 -2.30 16.55 -11.52
CA GLY A 209 -0.93 17.05 -11.52
C GLY A 209 -0.41 17.37 -10.12
N SER A 210 0.91 17.50 -9.99
CA SER A 210 1.54 18.01 -8.78
C SER A 210 1.33 19.52 -8.65
N PRO A 211 1.39 20.12 -7.45
CA PRO A 211 1.35 21.56 -7.28
C PRO A 211 2.64 22.21 -7.78
N ILE A 212 2.55 23.49 -8.11
CA ILE A 212 3.68 24.38 -8.36
C ILE A 212 3.91 25.19 -7.08
N GLY A 213 5.17 25.42 -6.71
CA GLY A 213 5.48 26.22 -5.52
C GLY A 213 6.97 26.41 -5.30
N GLY A 214 7.31 27.50 -4.66
CA GLY A 214 8.65 27.97 -4.37
C GLY A 214 8.89 29.40 -4.91
N PRO A 215 10.10 29.97 -4.76
CA PRO A 215 11.22 29.40 -3.99
C PRO A 215 10.95 29.34 -2.47
N PHE A 216 11.41 28.29 -1.81
CA PHE A 216 11.24 28.10 -0.37
C PHE A 216 12.55 28.44 0.37
N PRO A 217 12.50 29.20 1.47
CA PRO A 217 13.71 29.58 2.20
C PRO A 217 14.35 28.40 2.92
N ILE A 218 15.66 28.51 3.18
CA ILE A 218 16.36 27.64 4.12
C ILE A 218 15.97 28.06 5.53
N GLU A 219 15.64 27.07 6.35
CA GLU A 219 15.22 27.25 7.74
C GLU A 219 15.97 26.25 8.64
N ASN A 220 15.91 26.46 9.96
CA ASN A 220 16.35 25.44 10.90
C ASN A 220 15.25 24.38 11.04
N PRO A 221 15.60 23.10 11.09
CA PRO A 221 14.59 22.06 11.39
C PRO A 221 14.02 22.29 12.80
N PRO A 222 12.74 21.93 13.02
CA PRO A 222 12.16 21.91 14.35
C PRO A 222 13.03 21.09 15.33
N SER A 223 13.13 21.51 16.58
CA SER A 223 14.02 20.90 17.58
C SER A 223 13.70 19.43 17.90
N GLY A 224 12.48 18.98 17.58
CA GLY A 224 12.06 17.59 17.72
C GLY A 224 12.34 16.70 16.51
N LEU A 225 12.72 17.28 15.37
CA LEU A 225 12.93 16.58 14.12
C LEU A 225 14.40 16.21 13.89
N ASP A 226 14.70 14.92 13.81
CA ASP A 226 15.99 14.44 13.31
C ASP A 226 16.01 14.53 11.78
N TRP A 227 16.47 15.70 11.27
CA TRP A 227 16.52 15.95 9.83
C TRP A 227 17.48 15.03 9.07
N ASP A 228 18.58 14.64 9.69
CA ASP A 228 19.55 13.74 9.08
C ASP A 228 18.97 12.34 8.87
N MET A 229 18.29 11.82 9.91
CA MET A 229 17.58 10.55 9.83
C MET A 229 16.35 10.64 8.91
N TRP A 230 15.65 11.80 8.87
CA TRP A 230 14.55 11.99 7.94
C TRP A 230 15.01 11.91 6.47
N LEU A 231 16.15 12.51 6.12
CA LEU A 231 16.74 12.43 4.78
C LEU A 231 17.16 11.00 4.40
N GLY A 232 17.71 10.24 5.34
CA GLY A 232 18.12 8.85 5.11
C GLY A 232 19.03 8.69 3.90
N GLN A 233 18.59 7.91 2.91
CA GLN A 233 19.34 7.62 1.69
C GLN A 233 19.43 8.84 0.74
N ALA A 234 18.53 9.81 0.88
CA ALA A 234 18.52 11.00 0.02
C ALA A 234 19.75 11.90 0.24
N PRO A 235 20.14 12.71 -0.75
CA PRO A 235 21.25 13.64 -0.59
C PRO A 235 21.07 14.55 0.63
N LYS A 236 22.19 14.89 1.28
CA LYS A 236 22.17 15.82 2.41
C LYS A 236 21.96 17.24 1.88
N VAL A 237 20.84 17.85 2.27
CA VAL A 237 20.45 19.19 1.89
C VAL A 237 20.02 19.99 3.11
N PRO A 238 20.09 21.34 3.07
CA PRO A 238 19.51 22.19 4.10
C PRO A 238 18.03 21.94 4.27
N PHE A 239 17.52 22.12 5.51
CA PHE A 239 16.11 22.00 5.78
C PHE A 239 15.34 23.17 5.14
N ARG A 240 14.24 22.80 4.50
CA ARG A 240 13.19 23.70 4.02
C ARG A 240 11.87 23.10 4.45
N ASN A 241 11.02 23.84 5.11
CA ASN A 241 9.75 23.32 5.65
C ASN A 241 8.92 22.59 4.58
N ARG A 242 8.94 23.08 3.34
CA ARG A 242 8.22 22.49 2.20
C ARG A 242 8.90 21.27 1.56
N ARG A 243 10.04 20.83 2.07
CA ARG A 243 10.63 19.52 1.72
C ARG A 243 10.15 18.40 2.62
N CYS A 244 9.61 18.74 3.80
CA CYS A 244 9.33 17.82 4.87
C CYS A 244 7.85 17.42 4.94
N HIS A 245 7.55 16.38 5.70
CA HIS A 245 6.20 15.91 6.02
C HIS A 245 5.35 15.67 4.76
N TYR A 246 4.16 16.26 4.66
CA TYR A 246 3.24 16.05 3.54
C TYR A 246 3.82 16.47 2.19
N GLU A 247 4.63 17.53 2.17
CA GLU A 247 5.13 18.18 0.96
C GLU A 247 6.29 17.44 0.28
N PHE A 248 6.87 16.43 0.92
CA PHE A 248 7.95 15.59 0.35
C PHE A 248 7.58 15.02 -1.02
N ARG A 249 6.31 14.84 -1.28
CA ARG A 249 5.75 14.26 -2.51
C ARG A 249 6.12 15.02 -3.76
N TRP A 250 6.41 16.29 -3.62
CA TRP A 250 6.64 17.20 -4.75
C TRP A 250 8.11 17.37 -5.11
N TRP A 251 8.96 16.49 -4.54
CA TRP A 251 10.39 16.47 -4.74
C TRP A 251 10.84 15.09 -5.20
N TYR A 252 11.44 15.00 -6.40
CA TYR A 252 11.92 13.74 -6.96
C TYR A 252 12.98 13.06 -6.09
N GLU A 253 13.60 13.76 -5.19
CA GLU A 253 14.56 13.22 -4.23
C GLU A 253 13.89 12.26 -3.21
N TYR A 254 12.58 12.40 -3.01
CA TYR A 254 11.85 11.67 -1.97
C TYR A 254 10.61 10.90 -2.49
N SER A 255 10.07 11.30 -3.65
CA SER A 255 8.85 10.73 -4.22
C SER A 255 8.83 10.91 -5.74
N GLY A 256 7.94 10.23 -6.44
CA GLY A 256 7.70 10.44 -7.88
C GLY A 256 6.57 11.42 -8.19
N GLY A 257 6.16 12.26 -7.22
CA GLY A 257 5.01 13.15 -7.39
C GLY A 257 3.71 12.37 -7.60
N LYS A 258 2.83 12.89 -8.43
CA LYS A 258 1.56 12.22 -8.74
C LYS A 258 1.74 10.90 -9.45
N PHE A 259 2.80 10.71 -10.24
CA PHE A 259 3.07 9.43 -10.89
C PHE A 259 3.09 8.27 -9.90
N THR A 260 3.68 8.44 -8.72
CA THR A 260 3.75 7.40 -7.69
C THR A 260 2.67 7.56 -6.61
N ASP A 261 2.27 8.78 -6.22
CA ASP A 261 1.27 9.00 -5.16
C ASP A 261 -0.12 8.46 -5.56
N TRP A 262 -0.70 8.93 -6.69
CA TRP A 262 -1.98 8.43 -7.19
C TRP A 262 -1.83 7.31 -8.22
N GLY A 263 -0.71 7.29 -8.97
CA GLY A 263 -0.40 6.20 -9.88
C GLY A 263 -0.37 4.85 -9.16
N ALA A 264 0.25 4.77 -7.98
CA ALA A 264 0.24 3.58 -7.13
C ALA A 264 -1.16 3.03 -6.81
N HIS A 265 -2.22 3.81 -7.02
CA HIS A 265 -3.59 3.37 -6.89
C HIS A 265 -4.22 3.03 -8.25
N HIS A 266 -4.17 3.97 -9.20
CA HIS A 266 -4.93 3.83 -10.45
C HIS A 266 -4.22 2.94 -11.47
N VAL A 267 -2.90 3.01 -11.58
CA VAL A 267 -2.11 2.11 -12.41
C VAL A 267 -2.18 0.67 -11.86
N ASP A 268 -2.16 0.51 -10.52
CA ASP A 268 -2.31 -0.79 -9.88
C ASP A 268 -3.64 -1.46 -10.24
N ILE A 269 -4.76 -0.73 -10.19
CA ILE A 269 -6.07 -1.24 -10.60
C ILE A 269 -6.14 -1.49 -12.11
N ALA A 270 -5.57 -0.59 -12.93
CA ALA A 270 -5.56 -0.73 -14.38
C ALA A 270 -4.81 -2.01 -14.80
N GLN A 271 -3.61 -2.24 -14.26
CA GLN A 271 -2.82 -3.45 -14.57
C GLN A 271 -3.46 -4.72 -14.00
N TRP A 272 -4.10 -4.66 -12.83
CA TRP A 272 -4.88 -5.77 -12.29
C TRP A 272 -6.03 -6.15 -13.24
N ALA A 273 -6.78 -5.15 -13.73
CA ALA A 273 -7.85 -5.39 -14.71
C ALA A 273 -7.33 -5.96 -16.04
N LEU A 274 -6.18 -5.51 -16.51
CA LEU A 274 -5.53 -6.00 -17.73
C LEU A 274 -4.81 -7.36 -17.55
N LYS A 275 -4.70 -7.88 -16.31
CA LYS A 275 -3.87 -9.06 -15.96
C LYS A 275 -2.39 -8.85 -16.27
N GLU A 276 -1.93 -7.63 -16.13
CA GLU A 276 -0.55 -7.18 -16.33
C GLU A 276 0.19 -6.92 -15.00
N ASP A 277 -0.29 -7.54 -13.91
CA ASP A 277 0.22 -7.40 -12.55
C ASP A 277 0.98 -8.65 -12.03
N SER A 278 1.47 -9.51 -12.93
CA SER A 278 2.25 -10.70 -12.59
C SER A 278 3.70 -10.60 -13.10
N LYS A 279 4.55 -11.55 -12.69
CA LYS A 279 5.98 -11.59 -13.05
C LYS A 279 6.19 -11.56 -14.58
N GLY A 280 7.09 -10.70 -15.03
CA GLY A 280 7.44 -10.54 -16.44
C GLY A 280 6.38 -9.80 -17.27
N LYS A 281 5.40 -9.19 -16.60
CA LYS A 281 4.34 -8.39 -17.21
C LYS A 281 4.61 -6.90 -17.02
N GLY A 282 4.01 -6.08 -17.90
CA GLY A 282 4.14 -4.62 -17.86
C GLY A 282 4.29 -4.02 -19.26
N PRO A 283 4.36 -2.68 -19.36
CA PRO A 283 4.54 -1.99 -20.63
C PRO A 283 5.94 -2.25 -21.21
N ILE A 284 6.07 -2.14 -22.53
CA ILE A 284 7.35 -2.28 -23.27
C ILE A 284 7.86 -0.94 -23.80
N GLU A 285 6.99 0.06 -23.89
CA GLU A 285 7.33 1.40 -24.35
C GLU A 285 6.57 2.45 -23.56
N ILE A 286 7.26 3.51 -23.15
CA ILE A 286 6.72 4.58 -22.32
C ILE A 286 7.09 5.92 -22.96
N ASN A 287 6.10 6.73 -23.35
CA ASN A 287 6.31 8.00 -24.04
C ASN A 287 6.12 9.20 -23.11
N GLY A 288 7.22 9.81 -22.70
CA GLY A 288 7.25 10.96 -21.78
C GLY A 288 7.31 12.36 -22.45
N VAL A 289 7.07 12.47 -23.75
CA VAL A 289 7.21 13.73 -24.50
C VAL A 289 6.23 14.82 -24.01
N ASP A 290 4.99 14.44 -23.66
CA ASP A 290 3.97 15.39 -23.17
C ASP A 290 3.99 15.45 -21.63
N ALA A 291 5.06 16.07 -21.09
CA ALA A 291 5.18 16.33 -19.66
C ALA A 291 5.81 17.70 -19.38
N ARG A 292 5.30 18.38 -18.34
CA ARG A 292 5.75 19.70 -17.90
C ARG A 292 6.12 19.68 -16.44
N HIS A 293 7.26 20.29 -16.12
CA HIS A 293 7.76 20.47 -14.77
C HIS A 293 7.72 21.95 -14.37
N PRO A 294 7.55 22.26 -13.07
CA PRO A 294 7.47 23.66 -12.61
C PRO A 294 8.80 24.40 -12.74
N VAL A 295 9.91 23.67 -12.80
CA VAL A 295 11.28 24.22 -12.91
C VAL A 295 11.98 23.67 -14.16
N PRO A 296 13.01 24.36 -14.69
CA PRO A 296 13.81 23.85 -15.81
C PRO A 296 14.56 22.57 -15.42
N PHE A 297 14.66 21.65 -16.38
CA PHE A 297 15.42 20.41 -16.25
C PHE A 297 16.61 20.39 -17.21
N LYS A 298 17.73 19.85 -16.76
CA LYS A 298 18.88 19.51 -17.57
C LYS A 298 19.27 18.06 -17.31
N ASP A 299 19.41 17.28 -18.38
CA ASP A 299 19.77 15.86 -18.31
C ASP A 299 18.85 15.03 -17.37
N GLY A 300 17.56 15.40 -17.27
CA GLY A 300 16.57 14.76 -16.41
C GLY A 300 16.62 15.18 -14.94
N TYR A 301 17.43 16.17 -14.57
CA TYR A 301 17.51 16.71 -13.20
C TYR A 301 17.01 18.17 -13.14
N PRO A 302 16.34 18.57 -12.05
CA PRO A 302 15.97 19.97 -11.84
C PRO A 302 17.22 20.83 -11.71
N THR A 303 17.18 22.05 -12.25
CA THR A 303 18.32 23.00 -12.22
C THR A 303 18.32 23.90 -10.99
N VAL A 304 17.27 23.86 -10.18
CA VAL A 304 17.11 24.55 -8.89
C VAL A 304 16.71 23.56 -7.80
N ASP A 305 17.01 23.89 -6.54
CA ASP A 305 16.80 23.00 -5.40
C ASP A 305 15.86 23.58 -4.33
N ASP A 306 15.18 24.69 -4.64
CA ASP A 306 14.35 25.43 -3.70
C ASP A 306 12.87 25.54 -4.12
N GLU A 307 12.48 24.85 -5.19
CA GLU A 307 11.12 24.79 -5.70
C GLU A 307 10.66 23.34 -5.86
N TYR A 308 9.34 23.08 -5.82
CA TYR A 308 8.81 21.78 -6.21
C TYR A 308 9.27 21.43 -7.62
N ASN A 309 9.60 20.14 -7.84
CA ASN A 309 10.20 19.72 -9.10
C ASN A 309 9.50 18.57 -9.80
N THR A 310 8.44 17.98 -9.20
CA THR A 310 7.67 16.92 -9.86
C THR A 310 6.71 17.45 -10.91
N ALA A 311 6.42 16.65 -11.94
CA ALA A 311 5.59 17.07 -13.08
C ALA A 311 4.18 17.50 -12.63
N TYR A 312 3.69 18.62 -13.20
CA TYR A 312 2.39 19.20 -12.88
C TYR A 312 1.34 19.01 -13.99
N ASP A 313 1.76 18.89 -15.25
CA ASP A 313 0.90 18.61 -16.39
C ASP A 313 1.56 17.55 -17.27
N PHE A 314 0.87 16.45 -17.56
CA PHE A 314 1.42 15.35 -18.34
C PHE A 314 0.34 14.44 -18.93
N SER A 315 0.74 13.74 -20.01
CA SER A 315 0.03 12.60 -20.58
C SER A 315 1.07 11.62 -21.11
N VAL A 316 1.22 10.49 -20.43
CA VAL A 316 2.29 9.51 -20.68
C VAL A 316 1.66 8.18 -21.11
N PRO A 317 1.59 7.90 -22.41
CA PRO A 317 1.21 6.59 -22.93
C PRO A 317 2.24 5.52 -22.58
N CYS A 318 1.75 4.38 -22.10
CA CYS A 318 2.50 3.18 -21.79
C CYS A 318 1.92 2.03 -22.62
N THR A 319 2.65 1.51 -23.59
CA THR A 319 2.21 0.47 -24.51
C THR A 319 2.60 -0.91 -24.00
N PHE A 320 1.63 -1.81 -23.91
CA PHE A 320 1.82 -3.20 -23.50
C PHE A 320 2.08 -4.11 -24.71
N PRO A 321 2.65 -5.32 -24.49
CA PRO A 321 2.86 -6.29 -25.59
C PRO A 321 1.60 -6.67 -26.36
N SER A 322 0.44 -6.58 -25.72
CA SER A 322 -0.86 -6.82 -26.35
C SER A 322 -1.31 -5.73 -27.34
N GLY A 323 -0.60 -4.59 -27.38
CA GLY A 323 -1.00 -3.39 -28.11
C GLY A 323 -1.96 -2.48 -27.31
N VAL A 324 -2.40 -2.89 -26.13
CA VAL A 324 -3.18 -2.02 -25.23
C VAL A 324 -2.32 -0.85 -24.78
N GLU A 325 -2.91 0.34 -24.78
CA GLU A 325 -2.30 1.56 -24.30
C GLU A 325 -2.88 1.97 -22.94
N LEU A 326 -2.02 2.11 -21.94
CA LEU A 326 -2.36 2.72 -20.64
C LEU A 326 -1.82 4.15 -20.61
N ILE A 327 -2.70 5.13 -20.61
CA ILE A 327 -2.32 6.55 -20.52
C ILE A 327 -2.36 6.99 -19.05
N VAL A 328 -1.19 7.35 -18.51
CA VAL A 328 -1.07 7.97 -17.19
C VAL A 328 -1.10 9.48 -17.38
N THR A 329 -2.14 10.16 -16.87
CA THR A 329 -2.34 11.58 -17.17
C THR A 329 -2.75 12.41 -15.96
N SER A 330 -2.34 13.67 -15.97
CA SER A 330 -2.80 14.69 -15.02
C SER A 330 -4.20 15.23 -15.34
N ARG A 331 -4.69 14.97 -16.54
CA ARG A 331 -5.89 15.59 -17.13
C ARG A 331 -7.12 14.74 -16.89
N GLY A 332 -8.28 15.38 -16.83
CA GLY A 332 -9.59 14.73 -16.63
C GLY A 332 -9.95 14.47 -15.17
N ASP A 333 -11.09 13.82 -14.98
CA ASP A 333 -11.59 13.44 -13.66
C ASP A 333 -10.70 12.36 -13.04
N ASN A 334 -10.29 12.54 -11.78
CA ASN A 334 -9.51 11.54 -11.07
C ASN A 334 -10.23 10.18 -11.03
N GLY A 335 -9.65 9.17 -11.68
CA GLY A 335 -10.24 7.85 -11.87
C GLY A 335 -9.61 7.08 -13.01
N ILE A 336 -10.24 5.98 -13.38
CA ILE A 336 -9.78 5.09 -14.44
C ILE A 336 -10.90 4.92 -15.47
N LEU A 337 -10.60 5.16 -16.75
CA LEU A 337 -11.48 4.91 -17.88
C LEU A 337 -10.94 3.72 -18.67
N PHE A 338 -11.74 2.65 -18.76
CA PHE A 338 -11.50 1.51 -19.63
C PHE A 338 -12.32 1.67 -20.92
N GLU A 339 -11.67 1.51 -22.07
CA GLU A 339 -12.29 1.59 -23.40
C GLU A 339 -12.03 0.29 -24.15
N GLY A 340 -13.08 -0.42 -24.49
CA GLY A 340 -13.03 -1.68 -25.22
C GLY A 340 -13.94 -1.68 -26.43
N THR A 341 -13.91 -2.76 -27.22
CA THR A 341 -14.64 -2.89 -28.49
C THR A 341 -16.16 -2.91 -28.35
N LYS A 342 -16.69 -3.20 -27.13
CA LYS A 342 -18.15 -3.25 -26.87
C LYS A 342 -18.65 -2.11 -26.00
N GLY A 343 -17.78 -1.32 -25.40
CA GLY A 343 -18.18 -0.24 -24.53
C GLY A 343 -17.05 0.34 -23.69
N ARG A 344 -17.42 1.25 -22.80
CA ARG A 344 -16.49 1.94 -21.91
C ARG A 344 -16.99 1.94 -20.47
N LEU A 345 -16.06 1.99 -19.53
CA LEU A 345 -16.35 2.00 -18.09
C LEU A 345 -15.41 2.98 -17.38
N PHE A 346 -16.00 3.94 -16.67
CA PHE A 346 -15.26 4.84 -15.78
C PHE A 346 -15.45 4.41 -14.32
N VAL A 347 -14.38 4.38 -13.54
CA VAL A 347 -14.42 4.09 -12.11
C VAL A 347 -13.51 5.01 -11.30
N ASN A 348 -14.02 5.47 -10.17
CA ASN A 348 -13.23 6.13 -9.13
C ASN A 348 -13.74 5.73 -7.73
N ARG A 349 -13.23 6.37 -6.67
CA ARG A 349 -13.63 6.03 -5.29
C ARG A 349 -15.10 6.31 -4.97
N SER A 350 -15.78 7.12 -5.78
CA SER A 350 -17.17 7.57 -5.53
C SER A 350 -18.18 6.92 -6.44
N LYS A 351 -17.79 6.59 -7.67
CA LYS A 351 -18.73 6.12 -8.69
C LYS A 351 -18.11 5.11 -9.66
N ILE A 352 -18.99 4.34 -10.28
CA ILE A 352 -18.73 3.52 -11.45
C ILE A 352 -19.84 3.81 -12.47
N THR A 353 -19.49 4.14 -13.72
CA THR A 353 -20.42 4.55 -14.77
C THR A 353 -19.94 4.05 -16.13
N GLY A 354 -20.83 3.96 -17.09
CA GLY A 354 -20.55 3.56 -18.46
C GLY A 354 -21.44 2.43 -18.93
N THR A 355 -21.28 2.01 -20.18
CA THR A 355 -22.18 1.11 -20.89
C THR A 355 -22.59 -0.15 -20.10
N PRO A 356 -21.68 -0.90 -19.47
CA PRO A 356 -22.11 -2.10 -18.74
C PRO A 356 -23.04 -1.80 -17.56
N ILE A 357 -22.86 -0.66 -16.91
CA ILE A 357 -23.70 -0.24 -15.76
C ILE A 357 -25.05 0.29 -16.24
N GLU A 358 -25.02 1.17 -17.24
CA GLU A 358 -26.19 1.84 -17.78
C GLU A 358 -27.17 0.87 -18.43
N GLU A 359 -26.64 -0.16 -19.09
CA GLU A 359 -27.42 -1.22 -19.76
C GLU A 359 -27.63 -2.46 -18.86
N GLY A 360 -27.07 -2.46 -17.66
CA GLY A 360 -27.29 -3.52 -16.68
C GLY A 360 -26.65 -4.89 -17.04
N TRP A 361 -25.55 -4.89 -17.79
CA TRP A 361 -24.86 -6.12 -18.22
C TRP A 361 -24.23 -6.89 -17.06
N ASP A 362 -24.03 -6.24 -15.93
CA ASP A 362 -23.35 -6.81 -14.76
C ASP A 362 -24.26 -7.25 -13.63
N LYS A 363 -25.61 -7.16 -13.79
CA LYS A 363 -26.59 -7.39 -12.71
C LYS A 363 -26.38 -8.72 -12.01
N ASP A 364 -26.02 -9.78 -12.77
CA ASP A 364 -25.77 -11.12 -12.25
C ASP A 364 -24.30 -11.56 -12.44
N ALA A 365 -23.43 -10.62 -12.81
CA ALA A 365 -22.03 -10.91 -13.18
C ALA A 365 -21.02 -10.67 -12.07
N PHE A 366 -21.45 -10.32 -10.86
CA PHE A 366 -20.55 -9.98 -9.74
C PHE A 366 -21.09 -10.49 -8.40
N GLY A 367 -20.63 -11.66 -8.02
CA GLY A 367 -21.02 -12.37 -6.79
C GLY A 367 -19.83 -12.76 -5.92
N ASP A 368 -20.09 -13.54 -4.88
CA ASP A 368 -19.07 -13.95 -3.90
C ASP A 368 -17.97 -14.83 -4.52
N GLU A 369 -18.28 -15.66 -5.52
CA GLU A 369 -17.27 -16.46 -6.21
C GLU A 369 -16.34 -15.61 -7.10
N ASP A 370 -16.87 -14.54 -7.69
CA ASP A 370 -16.04 -13.58 -8.44
C ASP A 370 -15.07 -12.85 -7.49
N LEU A 371 -15.57 -12.41 -6.35
CA LEU A 371 -14.76 -11.79 -5.32
C LEU A 371 -13.69 -12.75 -4.79
N LYS A 372 -14.03 -13.99 -4.55
CA LYS A 372 -13.10 -15.03 -4.14
C LYS A 372 -12.01 -15.27 -5.19
N THR A 373 -12.35 -15.22 -6.46
CA THR A 373 -11.40 -15.31 -7.58
C THR A 373 -10.42 -14.12 -7.55
N LEU A 374 -10.93 -12.90 -7.43
CA LEU A 374 -10.12 -11.69 -7.31
C LEU A 374 -9.22 -11.73 -6.05
N TYR A 375 -9.69 -12.36 -4.98
CA TYR A 375 -8.97 -12.50 -3.71
C TYR A 375 -8.14 -13.80 -3.62
N LYS A 376 -7.77 -14.37 -4.78
CA LYS A 376 -6.85 -15.54 -4.86
C LYS A 376 -7.34 -16.74 -4.04
N GLY A 377 -8.64 -17.02 -4.10
CA GLY A 377 -9.29 -18.10 -3.39
C GLY A 377 -9.71 -17.78 -1.95
N LYS A 378 -9.44 -16.57 -1.45
CA LYS A 378 -9.87 -16.12 -0.12
C LYS A 378 -11.18 -15.33 -0.21
N PRO A 379 -11.97 -15.28 0.89
CA PRO A 379 -13.18 -14.48 0.91
C PRO A 379 -12.85 -12.98 0.80
N PHE A 380 -13.81 -12.21 0.27
CA PHE A 380 -13.73 -10.76 0.29
C PHE A 380 -13.73 -10.24 1.73
N GLU A 381 -12.79 -9.35 2.03
CA GLU A 381 -12.63 -8.73 3.33
C GLU A 381 -12.09 -7.31 3.21
N SER A 382 -12.15 -6.56 4.31
CA SER A 382 -11.46 -5.28 4.37
C SER A 382 -9.94 -5.48 4.17
N HIS A 383 -9.30 -4.44 3.70
CA HIS A 383 -7.90 -4.44 3.32
C HIS A 383 -6.97 -4.99 4.41
N LYS A 384 -7.15 -4.55 5.67
CA LYS A 384 -6.36 -5.04 6.79
C LYS A 384 -6.77 -6.44 7.25
N GLN A 385 -8.06 -6.79 7.19
CA GLN A 385 -8.51 -8.17 7.50
C GLN A 385 -7.82 -9.19 6.60
N ASN A 386 -7.73 -8.91 5.29
CA ASN A 386 -7.06 -9.79 4.34
C ASN A 386 -5.58 -9.99 4.68
N PHE A 387 -4.86 -8.92 5.09
CA PHE A 387 -3.49 -9.02 5.57
C PHE A 387 -3.35 -9.95 6.77
N TYR A 388 -4.13 -9.71 7.84
CA TYR A 388 -4.04 -10.53 9.05
C TYR A 388 -4.54 -11.96 8.85
N ARG A 389 -5.48 -12.18 7.92
CA ARG A 389 -5.85 -13.54 7.50
C ARG A 389 -4.68 -14.26 6.86
N CYS A 390 -3.97 -13.61 5.93
CA CYS A 390 -2.81 -14.21 5.26
C CYS A 390 -1.65 -14.50 6.22
N ILE A 391 -1.48 -13.72 7.27
CA ILE A 391 -0.52 -14.05 8.35
C ILE A 391 -0.88 -15.39 9.00
N ARG A 392 -2.16 -15.66 9.30
CA ARG A 392 -2.60 -16.87 9.97
C ARG A 392 -2.67 -18.09 9.06
N GLU A 393 -3.22 -17.91 7.85
CA GLU A 393 -3.61 -19.00 6.95
C GLU A 393 -2.59 -19.23 5.84
N GLY A 394 -1.61 -18.33 5.69
CA GLY A 394 -0.69 -18.34 4.56
C GLY A 394 -1.35 -17.89 3.25
N GLY A 395 -0.59 -18.00 2.16
CA GLY A 395 -0.97 -17.57 0.82
C GLY A 395 -0.76 -16.07 0.60
N LEU A 396 -0.96 -15.62 -0.64
CA LEU A 396 -0.77 -14.21 -1.00
C LEU A 396 -2.04 -13.40 -0.72
N PRO A 397 -1.91 -12.20 -0.15
CA PRO A 397 -3.01 -11.27 -0.01
C PRO A 397 -3.42 -10.65 -1.36
N VAL A 398 -4.58 -9.98 -1.39
CA VAL A 398 -5.03 -9.28 -2.62
C VAL A 398 -4.10 -8.14 -3.02
N SER A 399 -3.48 -7.49 -2.04
CA SER A 399 -2.51 -6.40 -2.22
C SER A 399 -1.10 -6.88 -1.89
N ASP A 400 -0.65 -7.96 -2.55
CA ASP A 400 0.71 -8.48 -2.38
C ASP A 400 1.76 -7.57 -3.03
N VAL A 401 2.99 -7.70 -2.54
CA VAL A 401 4.12 -6.87 -3.00
C VAL A 401 4.42 -7.09 -4.49
N PHE A 402 4.28 -8.30 -5.00
CA PHE A 402 4.67 -8.63 -6.40
C PHE A 402 3.78 -7.93 -7.42
N SER A 403 2.44 -7.98 -7.22
CA SER A 403 1.52 -7.29 -8.10
C SER A 403 1.70 -5.78 -8.04
N HIS A 404 1.98 -5.21 -6.85
CA HIS A 404 2.20 -3.79 -6.71
C HIS A 404 3.52 -3.32 -7.34
N ILE A 405 4.59 -4.11 -7.30
CA ILE A 405 5.87 -3.80 -7.95
C ILE A 405 5.69 -3.57 -9.46
N ASN A 406 4.86 -4.37 -10.13
CA ASN A 406 4.60 -4.16 -11.57
C ASN A 406 3.94 -2.79 -11.84
N ALA A 407 2.99 -2.39 -11.01
CA ALA A 407 2.40 -1.06 -11.10
C ALA A 407 3.41 0.05 -10.79
N MET A 408 4.28 -0.15 -9.79
CA MET A 408 5.33 0.79 -9.45
C MET A 408 6.37 0.93 -10.54
N ASN A 409 6.76 -0.17 -11.23
CA ASN A 409 7.62 -0.10 -12.41
C ASN A 409 7.03 0.84 -13.47
N THR A 410 5.76 0.69 -13.81
CA THR A 410 5.09 1.57 -14.77
C THR A 410 5.06 3.03 -14.31
N CYS A 411 4.74 3.28 -13.05
CA CYS A 411 4.71 4.63 -12.48
C CYS A 411 6.08 5.32 -12.51
N GLN A 412 7.13 4.58 -12.16
CA GLN A 412 8.50 5.09 -12.14
C GLN A 412 9.06 5.29 -13.55
N LEU A 413 8.78 4.37 -14.48
CA LEU A 413 9.14 4.51 -15.89
C LEU A 413 8.45 5.73 -16.49
N ALA A 414 7.18 5.99 -16.17
CA ALA A 414 6.47 7.19 -16.60
C ALA A 414 7.15 8.47 -16.06
N ALA A 415 7.55 8.48 -14.78
CA ALA A 415 8.28 9.59 -14.19
C ALA A 415 9.67 9.79 -14.85
N ILE A 416 10.41 8.72 -15.16
CA ILE A 416 11.72 8.78 -15.84
C ILE A 416 11.54 9.33 -17.25
N ALA A 417 10.60 8.80 -18.04
CA ALA A 417 10.32 9.24 -19.39
C ALA A 417 9.92 10.73 -19.43
N ALA A 418 9.06 11.15 -18.49
CA ALA A 418 8.64 12.55 -18.33
C ALA A 418 9.81 13.48 -18.00
N ARG A 419 10.73 13.09 -17.12
CA ARG A 419 11.94 13.88 -16.76
C ARG A 419 12.89 14.03 -17.94
N LEU A 420 12.96 13.03 -18.81
CA LEU A 420 13.83 13.01 -19.98
C LEU A 420 13.15 13.62 -21.24
N GLY A 421 11.82 13.79 -21.21
CA GLY A 421 11.04 14.34 -22.32
C GLY A 421 11.07 13.49 -23.58
N ARG A 422 11.18 12.16 -23.47
CA ARG A 422 11.29 11.25 -24.60
C ARG A 422 10.69 9.88 -24.31
N THR A 423 10.57 9.08 -25.36
CA THR A 423 10.18 7.68 -25.26
C THR A 423 11.35 6.85 -24.74
N ILE A 424 11.06 5.93 -23.80
CA ILE A 424 11.97 4.91 -23.30
C ILE A 424 11.41 3.52 -23.57
N LYS A 425 12.27 2.52 -23.72
CA LYS A 425 11.90 1.12 -23.87
C LYS A 425 12.24 0.33 -22.63
N TRP A 426 11.36 -0.61 -22.29
CA TRP A 426 11.46 -1.43 -21.10
C TRP A 426 11.30 -2.91 -21.42
N ASP A 427 12.10 -3.77 -20.83
CA ASP A 427 11.90 -5.20 -20.83
C ASP A 427 11.35 -5.65 -19.48
N PRO A 428 10.05 -5.96 -19.39
CA PRO A 428 9.43 -6.38 -18.13
C PRO A 428 9.90 -7.76 -17.65
N SER A 429 10.53 -8.57 -18.52
CA SER A 429 11.02 -9.89 -18.15
C SER A 429 12.35 -9.84 -17.39
N THR A 430 13.20 -8.90 -17.75
CA THR A 430 14.52 -8.65 -17.12
C THR A 430 14.51 -7.49 -16.16
N HIS A 431 13.43 -6.71 -16.13
CA HIS A 431 13.30 -5.47 -15.35
C HIS A 431 14.40 -4.45 -15.69
N THR A 432 14.66 -4.23 -16.99
CA THR A 432 15.68 -3.31 -17.48
C THR A 432 15.17 -2.33 -18.52
N ILE A 433 15.70 -1.11 -18.49
CA ILE A 433 15.53 -0.12 -19.57
C ILE A 433 16.44 -0.52 -20.72
N VAL A 434 15.92 -0.54 -21.97
CA VAL A 434 16.60 -1.09 -23.13
C VAL A 434 17.12 0.03 -24.01
N GLY A 435 18.45 0.02 -24.28
CA GLY A 435 19.07 0.86 -25.31
C GLY A 435 19.14 2.36 -24.94
N ASP A 436 19.02 2.71 -23.65
CA ASP A 436 19.13 4.10 -23.17
C ASP A 436 19.85 4.14 -21.83
N ASP A 437 21.17 4.31 -21.86
CA ASP A 437 22.02 4.34 -20.65
C ASP A 437 21.69 5.51 -19.73
N GLN A 438 21.29 6.67 -20.28
CA GLN A 438 20.89 7.80 -19.47
C GLN A 438 19.59 7.52 -18.71
N ALA A 439 18.60 6.92 -19.36
CA ALA A 439 17.35 6.51 -18.70
C ALA A 439 17.64 5.41 -17.67
N ALA A 440 18.50 4.44 -17.99
CA ALA A 440 18.90 3.36 -17.08
C ALA A 440 19.58 3.88 -15.81
N ALA A 441 20.32 5.00 -15.88
CA ALA A 441 20.92 5.63 -14.72
C ALA A 441 19.88 6.12 -13.67
N PHE A 442 18.63 6.37 -14.08
CA PHE A 442 17.53 6.70 -13.17
C PHE A 442 16.86 5.50 -12.52
N ALA A 443 17.20 4.27 -12.95
CA ALA A 443 16.66 3.04 -12.36
C ALA A 443 17.11 2.85 -10.90
N SER A 444 18.21 3.48 -10.50
CA SER A 444 18.75 3.44 -9.14
C SER A 444 19.22 4.82 -8.68
N ARG A 445 19.58 4.92 -7.42
CA ARG A 445 20.31 6.08 -6.90
C ARG A 445 21.39 5.62 -5.95
N LYS A 446 22.51 6.38 -5.91
CA LYS A 446 23.53 6.15 -4.89
C LYS A 446 23.00 6.59 -3.52
N PRO A 447 22.87 5.69 -2.55
CA PRO A 447 22.44 6.06 -1.21
C PRO A 447 23.53 6.85 -0.50
N ARG A 448 23.14 7.66 0.47
CA ARG A 448 24.07 8.28 1.41
C ARG A 448 24.66 7.21 2.33
N GLY A 449 25.95 7.31 2.66
CA GLY A 449 26.68 6.31 3.48
C GLY A 449 26.00 6.08 4.85
N GLY A 450 25.85 4.81 5.23
CA GLY A 450 25.16 4.36 6.44
C GLY A 450 23.64 4.20 6.27
N PHE A 451 23.09 4.50 5.07
CA PHE A 451 21.68 4.36 4.76
C PHE A 451 21.42 3.44 3.55
N GLU A 452 22.36 2.60 3.20
CA GLU A 452 22.23 1.64 2.11
C GLU A 452 21.06 0.70 2.35
N ILE A 453 20.36 0.32 1.28
CA ILE A 453 19.31 -0.68 1.34
C ILE A 453 19.97 -2.05 1.37
N PRO A 454 19.64 -2.93 2.33
CA PRO A 454 20.24 -4.26 2.38
C PRO A 454 19.91 -5.07 1.13
N ARG A 455 20.93 -5.74 0.58
CA ARG A 455 20.73 -6.79 -0.42
C ARG A 455 20.50 -8.11 0.31
N VAL A 456 19.55 -8.91 -0.16
CA VAL A 456 19.16 -10.19 0.48
C VAL A 456 19.55 -11.41 -0.34
#